data_8cfcee8d99982d7c5eccea0b364ad393
#
_entry.id   8cfcee8d99982d7c5eccea0b364ad393
#
_cell.length_a   1.000
_cell.length_b   1.000
_cell.length_c   1.000
_cell.angle_alpha   90.00
_cell.angle_beta   90.00
_cell.angle_gamma   90.00
#
_symmetry.space_group_name_H-M   'P 1'
#
loop_
_entity.id
_entity.type
_entity.pdbx_description
1 polymer ?
#
loop_
_entity_poly.entity_id
_entity_poly.type
_entity_poly.pdbx_seq_one_letter_code
_entity_poly.pdbx_strand_id
1 'polypeptide(L)'
;YQIAAEAAAVLGDDAGKERFTKRAEALRKNILAYLVKDGVFLDCLEKENTHPLASAWAVRFGVPTAEMEPRLREHFQNAWKRDQHFFVGGYGGCTLYEALYRLNLGDIARQDFQRYRHMLAANRTNWESFGALSRDNMGNHAWSAYPAYILPKFVGGISPAGGGFSAVEIRPVFEGLQWAETSVDTVKGTVQTDWKKKDGICFLNIKLPANSKGLVILPPAKNLTEGGGSAEEAPGVHAVRRLEGRTEIEIGSGEYAFSFSL
;
A
#
# COMPACT_ATOMS: atom_id res chain seq x y z
N TYR A 1 10.95 -15.10 -6.53
CA TYR A 1 10.33 -16.42 -6.79
C TYR A 1 8.81 -16.36 -6.81
N GLN A 2 8.14 -15.57 -5.96
CA GLN A 2 6.66 -15.41 -6.00
C GLN A 2 6.19 -14.94 -7.38
N ILE A 3 6.75 -13.83 -7.89
CA ILE A 3 6.44 -13.31 -9.24
C ILE A 3 6.77 -14.35 -10.33
N ALA A 4 7.85 -15.12 -10.19
CA ALA A 4 8.20 -16.16 -11.15
C ALA A 4 7.17 -17.31 -11.14
N ALA A 5 6.62 -17.65 -9.97
CA ALA A 5 5.54 -18.63 -9.87
C ALA A 5 4.25 -18.14 -10.52
N GLU A 6 3.90 -16.86 -10.31
CA GLU A 6 2.74 -16.24 -10.97
C GLU A 6 2.90 -16.19 -12.49
N ALA A 7 4.08 -15.79 -12.97
CA ALA A 7 4.38 -15.79 -14.40
C ALA A 7 4.30 -17.20 -15.03
N ALA A 8 4.84 -18.20 -14.35
CA ALA A 8 4.73 -19.60 -14.78
C ALA A 8 3.26 -20.06 -14.85
N ALA A 9 2.44 -19.68 -13.88
CA ALA A 9 1.01 -19.98 -13.88
C ALA A 9 0.29 -19.36 -15.07
N VAL A 10 0.59 -18.12 -15.43
CA VAL A 10 0.01 -17.43 -16.60
C VAL A 10 0.44 -18.10 -17.92
N LEU A 11 1.65 -18.65 -17.96
CA LEU A 11 2.19 -19.34 -19.12
C LEU A 11 1.76 -20.82 -19.22
N GLY A 12 1.02 -21.34 -18.23
CA GLY A 12 0.63 -22.75 -18.18
C GLY A 12 1.80 -23.70 -17.84
N ASP A 13 2.91 -23.17 -17.28
CA ASP A 13 4.06 -23.97 -16.82
C ASP A 13 3.84 -24.40 -15.36
N ASP A 14 3.10 -25.47 -15.16
CA ASP A 14 2.78 -26.01 -13.82
C ASP A 14 4.03 -26.46 -13.07
N ALA A 15 5.02 -27.05 -13.77
CA ALA A 15 6.27 -27.50 -13.17
C ALA A 15 7.12 -26.30 -12.72
N GLY A 16 7.18 -25.24 -13.50
CA GLY A 16 7.82 -23.96 -13.15
C GLY A 16 7.14 -23.31 -11.95
N LYS A 17 5.81 -23.23 -11.95
CA LYS A 17 5.00 -22.72 -10.84
C LYS A 17 5.32 -23.45 -9.54
N GLU A 18 5.27 -24.77 -9.54
CA GLU A 18 5.56 -25.58 -8.35
C GLU A 18 7.00 -25.38 -7.87
N ARG A 19 7.97 -25.40 -8.77
CA ARG A 19 9.40 -25.19 -8.45
C ARG A 19 9.65 -23.83 -7.81
N PHE A 20 9.07 -22.73 -8.37
CA PHE A 20 9.28 -21.39 -7.85
C PHE A 20 8.52 -21.17 -6.53
N THR A 21 7.33 -21.76 -6.38
CA THR A 21 6.58 -21.72 -5.11
C THR A 21 7.38 -22.40 -3.99
N LYS A 22 7.90 -23.61 -4.20
CA LYS A 22 8.75 -24.32 -3.21
C LYS A 22 10.00 -23.52 -2.85
N ARG A 23 10.61 -22.84 -3.81
CA ARG A 23 11.77 -21.98 -3.55
C ARG A 23 11.41 -20.74 -2.73
N ALA A 24 10.27 -20.10 -3.00
CA ALA A 24 9.79 -18.96 -2.23
C ALA A 24 9.52 -19.36 -0.78
N GLU A 25 8.85 -20.49 -0.56
CA GLU A 25 8.55 -21.03 0.77
C GLU A 25 9.81 -21.39 1.55
N ALA A 26 10.76 -22.09 0.92
CA ALA A 26 12.03 -22.44 1.55
C ALA A 26 12.84 -21.19 1.94
N LEU A 27 12.88 -20.18 1.07
CA LEU A 27 13.55 -18.91 1.36
C LEU A 27 12.88 -18.17 2.51
N ARG A 28 11.55 -18.09 2.50
CA ARG A 28 10.76 -17.50 3.60
C ARG A 28 11.05 -18.20 4.93
N LYS A 29 11.04 -19.53 4.93
CA LYS A 29 11.36 -20.33 6.13
C LYS A 29 12.75 -20.02 6.67
N ASN A 30 13.76 -19.96 5.79
CA ASN A 30 15.13 -19.65 6.17
C ASN A 30 15.28 -18.22 6.71
N ILE A 31 14.66 -17.23 6.07
CA ILE A 31 14.65 -15.85 6.57
C ILE A 31 14.06 -15.80 7.99
N LEU A 32 12.92 -16.43 8.22
CA LEU A 32 12.29 -16.49 9.55
C LEU A 32 13.15 -17.22 10.58
N ALA A 33 13.88 -18.26 10.17
CA ALA A 33 14.70 -19.06 11.08
C ALA A 33 16.04 -18.38 11.46
N TYR A 34 16.64 -17.62 10.53
CA TYR A 34 18.00 -17.14 10.70
C TYR A 34 18.14 -15.62 10.75
N LEU A 35 17.21 -14.87 10.19
CA LEU A 35 17.27 -13.41 10.09
C LEU A 35 16.20 -12.71 10.95
N VAL A 36 15.71 -13.36 12.02
CA VAL A 36 14.78 -12.74 12.96
C VAL A 36 15.41 -12.73 14.35
N LYS A 37 15.42 -11.55 14.99
CA LYS A 37 15.80 -11.34 16.39
C LYS A 37 14.73 -10.48 17.07
N ASP A 38 14.21 -10.93 18.19
CA ASP A 38 13.19 -10.21 18.98
C ASP A 38 11.98 -9.75 18.14
N GLY A 39 11.57 -10.55 17.17
CA GLY A 39 10.41 -10.29 16.30
C GLY A 39 10.63 -9.25 15.20
N VAL A 40 11.88 -8.83 14.95
CA VAL A 40 12.26 -7.92 13.85
C VAL A 40 13.36 -8.53 12.99
N PHE A 41 13.58 -7.98 11.78
CA PHE A 41 14.52 -8.57 10.83
C PHE A 41 15.91 -7.96 10.95
N LEU A 42 16.93 -8.83 10.89
CA LEU A 42 18.33 -8.47 10.82
C LEU A 42 18.73 -8.07 9.39
N ASP A 43 19.70 -7.17 9.27
CA ASP A 43 20.31 -6.81 7.97
C ASP A 43 21.18 -7.94 7.42
N CYS A 44 21.88 -8.66 8.29
CA CYS A 44 22.76 -9.78 7.95
C CYS A 44 22.98 -10.70 9.17
N LEU A 45 23.56 -11.86 8.93
CA LEU A 45 23.82 -12.86 9.98
C LEU A 45 24.98 -12.50 10.93
N GLU A 46 25.99 -11.79 10.39
CA GLU A 46 27.21 -11.47 11.16
C GLU A 46 27.03 -10.29 12.12
N LYS A 47 26.05 -9.45 11.88
CA LYS A 47 25.78 -8.26 12.70
C LYS A 47 24.33 -8.27 13.14
N GLU A 48 24.12 -8.25 14.43
CA GLU A 48 22.78 -8.16 15.02
C GLU A 48 22.15 -6.75 14.86
N ASN A 49 22.24 -6.21 13.65
CA ASN A 49 21.67 -4.91 13.32
C ASN A 49 20.25 -5.07 12.77
N THR A 50 19.32 -4.31 13.32
CA THR A 50 17.89 -4.36 12.99
C THR A 50 17.41 -3.05 12.35
N HIS A 51 18.10 -2.61 11.28
CA HIS A 51 17.68 -1.40 10.58
C HIS A 51 16.25 -1.53 10.04
N PRO A 52 15.39 -0.50 10.16
CA PRO A 52 14.00 -0.56 9.70
C PRO A 52 13.80 -1.02 8.27
N LEU A 53 14.76 -0.74 7.37
CA LEU A 53 14.68 -1.13 5.96
C LEU A 53 14.71 -2.67 5.77
N ALA A 54 15.42 -3.43 6.60
CA ALA A 54 15.40 -4.90 6.54
C ALA A 54 14.00 -5.43 6.84
N SER A 55 13.38 -4.92 7.91
CA SER A 55 11.99 -5.23 8.25
C SER A 55 11.00 -4.76 7.17
N ALA A 56 11.24 -3.60 6.55
CA ALA A 56 10.40 -3.10 5.46
C ALA A 56 10.41 -4.02 4.23
N TRP A 57 11.58 -4.53 3.84
CA TRP A 57 11.69 -5.52 2.77
C TRP A 57 10.93 -6.81 3.10
N ALA A 58 11.06 -7.31 4.32
CA ALA A 58 10.34 -8.50 4.77
C ALA A 58 8.82 -8.31 4.72
N VAL A 59 8.31 -7.17 5.22
CA VAL A 59 6.88 -6.82 5.20
C VAL A 59 6.36 -6.70 3.77
N ARG A 60 7.10 -6.02 2.89
CA ARG A 60 6.72 -5.86 1.48
C ARG A 60 6.50 -7.20 0.78
N PHE A 61 7.33 -8.18 1.04
CA PHE A 61 7.26 -9.51 0.41
C PHE A 61 6.45 -10.55 1.21
N GLY A 62 5.74 -10.14 2.27
CA GLY A 62 4.86 -11.02 3.05
C GLY A 62 5.63 -12.12 3.80
N VAL A 63 6.87 -11.83 4.23
CA VAL A 63 7.69 -12.79 4.99
C VAL A 63 7.21 -12.96 6.43
N PRO A 64 6.81 -11.89 7.18
CA PRO A 64 6.40 -12.01 8.58
C PRO A 64 5.19 -12.92 8.76
N THR A 65 5.03 -13.45 9.98
CA THR A 65 3.79 -14.05 10.45
C THR A 65 2.90 -12.98 11.09
N ALA A 66 1.61 -13.27 11.28
CA ALA A 66 0.67 -12.32 11.90
C ALA A 66 1.09 -11.94 13.32
N GLU A 67 1.66 -12.89 14.07
CA GLU A 67 2.13 -12.68 15.45
C GLU A 67 3.30 -11.70 15.55
N MET A 68 4.05 -11.49 14.47
CA MET A 68 5.16 -10.54 14.42
C MET A 68 4.69 -9.09 14.21
N GLU A 69 3.48 -8.86 13.71
CA GLU A 69 3.00 -7.53 13.34
C GLU A 69 3.09 -6.51 14.48
N PRO A 70 2.63 -6.78 15.71
CA PRO A 70 2.72 -5.80 16.80
C PRO A 70 4.16 -5.35 17.07
N ARG A 71 5.10 -6.29 17.05
CA ARG A 71 6.53 -5.98 17.29
C ARG A 71 7.16 -5.21 16.14
N LEU A 72 6.79 -5.51 14.90
CA LEU A 72 7.23 -4.76 13.73
C LEU A 72 6.70 -3.32 13.77
N ARG A 73 5.43 -3.14 14.13
CA ARG A 73 4.85 -1.79 14.31
C ARG A 73 5.62 -1.00 15.36
N GLU A 74 5.87 -1.60 16.52
CA GLU A 74 6.67 -0.97 17.59
C GLU A 74 8.08 -0.60 17.12
N HIS A 75 8.73 -1.46 16.35
CA HIS A 75 10.07 -1.20 15.80
C HIS A 75 10.09 0.05 14.91
N PHE A 76 9.16 0.19 13.98
CA PHE A 76 9.05 1.39 13.14
C PHE A 76 8.67 2.64 13.94
N GLN A 77 7.75 2.51 14.90
CA GLN A 77 7.36 3.62 15.76
C GLN A 77 8.53 4.11 16.63
N ASN A 78 9.33 3.20 17.16
CA ASN A 78 10.50 3.57 17.98
C ASN A 78 11.59 4.23 17.14
N ALA A 79 11.85 3.73 15.93
CA ALA A 79 12.76 4.38 15.00
C ALA A 79 12.29 5.80 14.64
N TRP A 80 10.98 5.97 14.37
CA TRP A 80 10.39 7.28 14.11
C TRP A 80 10.49 8.24 15.32
N LYS A 81 10.14 7.76 16.51
CA LYS A 81 10.21 8.58 17.75
C LYS A 81 11.62 9.08 18.04
N ARG A 82 12.63 8.25 17.78
CA ARG A 82 14.03 8.58 18.01
C ARG A 82 14.55 9.63 17.03
N ASP A 83 14.26 9.46 15.74
CA ASP A 83 14.96 10.18 14.67
C ASP A 83 14.08 11.21 13.96
N GLN A 84 12.75 11.13 14.09
CA GLN A 84 11.72 11.92 13.37
C GLN A 84 11.86 11.85 11.83
N HIS A 85 12.60 10.89 11.33
CA HIS A 85 12.75 10.50 9.94
C HIS A 85 13.38 9.11 9.85
N PHE A 86 13.32 8.49 8.69
CA PHE A 86 14.01 7.23 8.44
C PHE A 86 15.29 7.47 7.65
N PHE A 87 16.38 6.83 8.08
CA PHE A 87 17.66 6.86 7.37
C PHE A 87 17.63 5.92 6.16
N VAL A 88 16.81 6.26 5.16
CA VAL A 88 16.73 5.53 3.90
C VAL A 88 16.94 6.50 2.75
N GLY A 89 17.72 6.08 1.77
CA GLY A 89 17.85 6.82 0.51
C GLY A 89 16.60 6.70 -0.36
N GLY A 90 16.54 7.45 -1.45
CA GLY A 90 15.41 7.44 -2.37
C GLY A 90 15.01 6.04 -2.83
N TYR A 91 15.97 5.18 -3.11
CA TYR A 91 15.72 3.79 -3.55
C TYR A 91 14.99 2.94 -2.50
N GLY A 92 15.38 3.03 -1.22
CA GLY A 92 14.76 2.27 -0.14
C GLY A 92 13.39 2.78 0.29
N GLY A 93 13.10 4.04 -0.01
CA GLY A 93 11.89 4.72 0.44
C GLY A 93 10.60 4.07 -0.03
N CYS A 94 10.53 3.63 -1.28
CA CYS A 94 9.35 2.93 -1.81
C CYS A 94 8.98 1.71 -0.94
N THR A 95 9.96 0.88 -0.60
CA THR A 95 9.77 -0.30 0.24
C THR A 95 9.37 0.06 1.66
N LEU A 96 9.99 1.10 2.22
CA LEU A 96 9.67 1.59 3.55
C LEU A 96 8.21 2.05 3.64
N TYR A 97 7.77 2.90 2.72
CA TYR A 97 6.41 3.43 2.75
C TYR A 97 5.35 2.35 2.48
N GLU A 98 5.62 1.40 1.59
CA GLU A 98 4.72 0.24 1.46
C GLU A 98 4.59 -0.53 2.78
N ALA A 99 5.69 -0.76 3.48
CA ALA A 99 5.66 -1.45 4.77
C ALA A 99 4.89 -0.66 5.83
N LEU A 100 5.11 0.66 5.92
CA LEU A 100 4.39 1.51 6.86
C LEU A 100 2.87 1.46 6.62
N TYR A 101 2.42 1.61 5.38
CA TYR A 101 0.99 1.51 5.07
C TYR A 101 0.43 0.11 5.34
N ARG A 102 1.14 -0.96 5.00
CA ARG A 102 0.72 -2.34 5.29
C ARG A 102 0.61 -2.64 6.78
N LEU A 103 1.40 -1.97 7.60
CA LEU A 103 1.38 -2.07 9.06
C LEU A 103 0.43 -1.05 9.72
N ASN A 104 -0.44 -0.38 8.99
CA ASN A 104 -1.32 0.68 9.49
C ASN A 104 -0.56 1.81 10.22
N LEU A 105 0.61 2.20 9.69
CA LEU A 105 1.44 3.32 10.13
C LEU A 105 1.45 4.46 9.09
N GLY A 106 0.33 4.66 8.42
CA GLY A 106 0.16 5.68 7.37
C GLY A 106 0.42 7.10 7.85
N ASP A 107 0.13 7.39 9.12
CA ASP A 107 0.45 8.69 9.72
C ASP A 107 1.94 8.99 9.76
N ILE A 108 2.76 7.99 10.08
CA ILE A 108 4.22 8.12 10.06
C ILE A 108 4.70 8.31 8.63
N ALA A 109 4.18 7.51 7.69
CA ALA A 109 4.51 7.65 6.27
C ALA A 109 4.20 9.07 5.78
N ARG A 110 3.02 9.61 6.09
CA ARG A 110 2.59 10.96 5.73
C ARG A 110 3.49 12.04 6.34
N GLN A 111 3.91 11.89 7.59
CA GLN A 111 4.82 12.83 8.23
C GLN A 111 6.20 12.80 7.57
N ASP A 112 6.75 11.62 7.29
CA ASP A 112 8.05 11.50 6.63
C ASP A 112 8.02 12.04 5.18
N PHE A 113 6.89 11.99 4.48
CA PHE A 113 6.72 12.64 3.17
C PHE A 113 6.94 14.17 3.20
N GLN A 114 6.86 14.84 4.35
CA GLN A 114 7.19 16.26 4.45
C GLN A 114 8.64 16.57 4.04
N ARG A 115 9.51 15.57 4.05
CA ARG A 115 10.90 15.67 3.56
C ARG A 115 11.00 16.08 2.08
N TYR A 116 9.95 15.81 1.29
CA TYR A 116 9.91 16.28 -0.10
C TYR A 116 9.73 17.78 -0.26
N ARG A 117 9.27 18.50 0.77
CA ARG A 117 8.98 19.93 0.68
C ARG A 117 10.18 20.77 0.24
N HIS A 118 11.39 20.44 0.73
CA HIS A 118 12.58 21.18 0.35
C HIS A 118 12.96 20.94 -1.13
N MET A 119 12.73 19.74 -1.67
CA MET A 119 12.93 19.45 -3.08
C MET A 119 11.96 20.26 -3.95
N LEU A 120 10.69 20.32 -3.55
CA LEU A 120 9.67 21.11 -4.25
C LEU A 120 9.98 22.61 -4.21
N ALA A 121 10.48 23.10 -3.08
CA ALA A 121 10.85 24.51 -2.93
C ALA A 121 12.08 24.88 -3.75
N ALA A 122 13.06 23.96 -3.90
CA ALA A 122 14.31 24.24 -4.58
C ALA A 122 14.17 24.23 -6.12
N ASN A 123 13.78 23.10 -6.71
CA ASN A 123 13.73 22.94 -8.16
C ASN A 123 12.55 22.15 -8.68
N ARG A 124 11.62 21.76 -7.79
CA ARG A 124 10.38 21.01 -8.11
C ARG A 124 10.63 19.65 -8.78
N THR A 125 11.76 19.01 -8.47
CA THR A 125 12.11 17.67 -8.96
C THR A 125 12.33 16.70 -7.80
N ASN A 126 12.41 15.42 -8.10
CA ASN A 126 12.77 14.40 -7.13
C ASN A 126 14.29 14.22 -7.12
N TRP A 127 14.92 14.38 -5.96
CA TRP A 127 16.36 14.22 -5.81
C TRP A 127 16.72 12.76 -5.52
N GLU A 128 17.96 12.38 -5.76
CA GLU A 128 18.48 11.04 -5.47
C GLU A 128 18.38 10.69 -3.98
N SER A 129 18.64 11.67 -3.12
CA SER A 129 18.53 11.52 -1.66
C SER A 129 17.89 12.75 -1.02
N PHE A 130 17.52 12.62 0.26
CA PHE A 130 16.96 13.74 1.05
C PHE A 130 18.01 14.73 1.60
N GLY A 131 19.29 14.54 1.28
CA GLY A 131 20.35 15.50 1.61
C GLY A 131 20.31 16.79 0.77
N ALA A 132 21.23 17.70 1.02
CA ALA A 132 21.39 18.89 0.20
C ALA A 132 21.84 18.52 -1.22
N LEU A 133 21.46 19.34 -2.21
CA LEU A 133 22.02 19.22 -3.56
C LEU A 133 23.54 19.40 -3.52
N SER A 134 24.24 18.47 -4.14
CA SER A 134 25.69 18.47 -4.22
C SER A 134 26.13 17.79 -5.53
N ARG A 135 27.44 17.73 -5.75
CA ARG A 135 27.99 16.98 -6.88
C ARG A 135 27.62 15.49 -6.82
N ASP A 136 27.43 14.96 -5.59
CA ASP A 136 27.16 13.53 -5.31
C ASP A 136 25.67 13.28 -5.00
N ASN A 137 24.82 14.28 -5.11
CA ASN A 137 23.36 14.16 -4.89
C ASN A 137 22.62 14.86 -6.03
N MET A 138 22.22 14.08 -7.02
CA MET A 138 21.56 14.60 -8.21
C MET A 138 20.17 15.14 -7.91
N GLY A 139 19.89 16.33 -8.44
CA GLY A 139 18.62 17.04 -8.25
C GLY A 139 17.47 16.57 -9.16
N ASN A 140 17.65 15.48 -9.89
CA ASN A 140 16.61 14.84 -10.70
C ASN A 140 16.90 13.35 -10.82
N HIS A 141 16.22 12.53 -10.01
CA HIS A 141 16.46 11.09 -9.97
C HIS A 141 15.16 10.31 -9.78
N ALA A 142 14.91 9.36 -10.65
CA ALA A 142 13.68 8.54 -10.64
C ALA A 142 13.52 7.69 -9.36
N TRP A 143 14.59 7.39 -8.63
CA TRP A 143 14.54 6.60 -7.39
C TRP A 143 13.62 7.19 -6.34
N SER A 144 13.46 8.49 -6.32
CA SER A 144 12.60 9.20 -5.35
C SER A 144 11.21 9.52 -5.91
N ALA A 145 10.85 9.06 -7.10
CA ALA A 145 9.54 9.32 -7.71
C ALA A 145 8.41 8.39 -7.18
N TYR A 146 8.70 7.53 -6.23
CA TYR A 146 7.73 6.57 -5.68
C TYR A 146 6.48 7.19 -5.02
N PRO A 147 6.40 8.46 -4.59
CA PRO A 147 5.14 9.05 -4.18
C PRO A 147 4.04 8.94 -5.26
N ALA A 148 4.40 9.02 -6.54
CA ALA A 148 3.46 8.82 -7.65
C ALA A 148 2.83 7.42 -7.71
N TYR A 149 3.46 6.44 -7.09
CA TYR A 149 2.95 5.07 -6.93
C TYR A 149 2.26 4.86 -5.57
N ILE A 150 2.90 5.31 -4.50
CA ILE A 150 2.44 5.07 -3.12
C ILE A 150 1.12 5.80 -2.83
N LEU A 151 1.00 7.07 -3.24
CA LEU A 151 -0.19 7.86 -2.92
C LEU A 151 -1.45 7.32 -3.62
N PRO A 152 -1.46 7.04 -4.92
CA PRO A 152 -2.63 6.43 -5.56
C PRO A 152 -2.98 5.07 -4.96
N LYS A 153 -1.98 4.24 -4.66
CA LYS A 153 -2.18 2.90 -4.14
C LYS A 153 -2.77 2.88 -2.74
N PHE A 154 -2.24 3.67 -1.83
CA PHE A 154 -2.63 3.59 -0.41
C PHE A 154 -3.59 4.70 0.00
N VAL A 155 -3.34 5.95 -0.38
CA VAL A 155 -4.23 7.06 -0.02
C VAL A 155 -5.49 7.05 -0.87
N GLY A 156 -5.35 6.89 -2.19
CA GLY A 156 -6.48 6.69 -3.10
C GLY A 156 -7.07 5.27 -3.01
N GLY A 157 -6.26 4.30 -2.60
CA GLY A 157 -6.65 2.91 -2.46
C GLY A 157 -6.72 2.13 -3.76
N ILE A 158 -6.25 2.66 -4.88
CA ILE A 158 -6.42 2.04 -6.20
C ILE A 158 -5.29 1.04 -6.48
N SER A 159 -5.62 -0.24 -6.61
CA SER A 159 -4.68 -1.30 -6.96
C SER A 159 -5.26 -2.25 -8.01
N PRO A 160 -4.45 -2.78 -8.93
CA PRO A 160 -4.91 -3.82 -9.84
C PRO A 160 -5.16 -5.12 -9.05
N ALA A 161 -6.31 -5.76 -9.27
CA ALA A 161 -6.67 -7.07 -8.75
C ALA A 161 -6.80 -8.11 -9.87
N GLY A 162 -6.63 -7.70 -11.13
CA GLY A 162 -6.62 -8.57 -12.31
C GLY A 162 -5.76 -7.99 -13.41
N GLY A 163 -5.33 -8.83 -14.35
CA GLY A 163 -4.49 -8.43 -15.48
C GLY A 163 -5.09 -7.26 -16.25
N GLY A 164 -4.30 -6.21 -16.50
CA GLY A 164 -4.71 -5.01 -17.20
C GLY A 164 -5.87 -4.24 -16.53
N PHE A 165 -5.95 -4.27 -15.20
CA PHE A 165 -7.07 -3.65 -14.45
C PHE A 165 -8.46 -4.20 -14.83
N SER A 166 -8.54 -5.46 -15.23
CA SER A 166 -9.85 -6.14 -15.44
C SER A 166 -10.63 -6.28 -14.13
N ALA A 167 -9.93 -6.31 -13.01
CA ALA A 167 -10.46 -6.15 -11.67
C ALA A 167 -9.60 -5.12 -10.90
N VAL A 168 -10.23 -4.34 -10.04
CA VAL A 168 -9.63 -3.26 -9.25
C VAL A 168 -9.93 -3.50 -7.79
N GLU A 169 -8.91 -3.53 -6.93
CA GLU A 169 -9.09 -3.37 -5.50
C GLU A 169 -9.10 -1.88 -5.16
N ILE A 170 -10.09 -1.45 -4.38
CA ILE A 170 -10.21 -0.08 -3.86
C ILE A 170 -10.19 -0.15 -2.34
N ARG A 171 -9.04 0.20 -1.76
CA ARG A 171 -8.80 0.13 -0.32
C ARG A 171 -8.09 1.39 0.19
N PRO A 172 -8.80 2.52 0.28
CA PRO A 172 -8.20 3.77 0.74
C PRO A 172 -7.83 3.72 2.23
N VAL A 173 -6.72 4.37 2.57
CA VAL A 173 -6.26 4.57 3.95
C VAL A 173 -6.71 5.96 4.40
N PHE A 174 -7.65 6.00 5.33
CA PHE A 174 -8.30 7.25 5.79
C PHE A 174 -7.56 7.95 6.93
N GLU A 175 -6.56 7.30 7.56
CA GLU A 175 -5.86 7.84 8.71
C GLU A 175 -5.04 9.07 8.35
N GLY A 176 -5.06 10.06 9.24
CA GLY A 176 -4.19 11.25 9.16
C GLY A 176 -4.57 12.27 8.09
N LEU A 177 -5.57 12.02 7.26
CA LEU A 177 -6.08 12.94 6.23
C LEU A 177 -7.57 13.23 6.43
N GLN A 178 -8.04 14.34 5.88
CA GLN A 178 -9.44 14.71 5.86
C GLN A 178 -10.11 14.42 4.51
N TRP A 179 -9.32 14.40 3.45
CA TRP A 179 -9.79 14.12 2.08
C TRP A 179 -8.62 13.67 1.19
N ALA A 180 -8.94 13.00 0.10
CA ALA A 180 -8.04 12.76 -1.01
C ALA A 180 -8.83 12.59 -2.31
N GLU A 181 -8.26 13.08 -3.40
CA GLU A 181 -8.72 12.84 -4.77
C GLU A 181 -7.62 12.11 -5.52
N THR A 182 -7.97 11.04 -6.21
CA THR A 182 -7.00 10.19 -6.89
C THR A 182 -7.54 9.68 -8.20
N SER A 183 -6.69 9.65 -9.22
CA SER A 183 -6.99 9.01 -10.49
C SER A 183 -5.82 8.19 -10.98
N VAL A 184 -6.11 7.05 -11.63
CA VAL A 184 -5.13 6.18 -12.28
C VAL A 184 -5.62 5.85 -13.67
N ASP A 185 -4.85 6.25 -14.68
CA ASP A 185 -5.12 5.87 -16.06
C ASP A 185 -4.70 4.42 -16.30
N THR A 186 -5.61 3.64 -16.82
CA THR A 186 -5.42 2.22 -17.10
C THR A 186 -5.74 1.89 -18.56
N VAL A 187 -5.37 0.70 -19.01
CA VAL A 187 -5.74 0.21 -20.34
C VAL A 187 -7.25 0.04 -20.54
N LYS A 188 -8.05 0.11 -19.47
CA LYS A 188 -9.52 0.04 -19.51
C LYS A 188 -10.17 1.43 -19.45
N GLY A 189 -9.41 2.47 -19.15
CA GLY A 189 -9.85 3.83 -18.86
C GLY A 189 -9.43 4.27 -17.47
N THR A 190 -9.83 5.48 -17.08
CA THR A 190 -9.44 6.07 -15.80
C THR A 190 -10.25 5.49 -14.64
N VAL A 191 -9.58 4.99 -13.62
CA VAL A 191 -10.15 4.66 -12.31
C VAL A 191 -9.98 5.88 -11.41
N GLN A 192 -11.04 6.29 -10.71
CA GLN A 192 -11.00 7.43 -9.80
C GLN A 192 -11.56 7.07 -8.44
N THR A 193 -10.96 7.62 -7.40
CA THR A 193 -11.48 7.65 -6.03
C THR A 193 -11.37 9.06 -5.48
N ASP A 194 -12.44 9.53 -4.85
CA ASP A 194 -12.49 10.79 -4.14
C ASP A 194 -13.16 10.52 -2.80
N TRP A 195 -12.48 10.81 -1.71
CA TRP A 195 -13.07 10.64 -0.39
C TRP A 195 -12.82 11.84 0.53
N LYS A 196 -13.76 12.06 1.43
CA LYS A 196 -13.66 13.09 2.48
C LYS A 196 -14.34 12.63 3.76
N LYS A 197 -13.84 13.12 4.88
CA LYS A 197 -14.44 12.96 6.20
C LYS A 197 -15.10 14.25 6.64
N LYS A 198 -16.35 14.17 7.08
CA LYS A 198 -17.08 15.29 7.65
C LYS A 198 -18.02 14.78 8.74
N ASP A 199 -17.98 15.37 9.91
CA ASP A 199 -18.89 15.09 11.04
C ASP A 199 -19.00 13.60 11.40
N GLY A 200 -17.87 12.88 11.38
CA GLY A 200 -17.80 11.44 11.68
C GLY A 200 -18.25 10.52 10.54
N ILE A 201 -18.64 11.07 9.40
CA ILE A 201 -19.04 10.33 8.20
C ILE A 201 -17.92 10.40 7.18
N CYS A 202 -17.61 9.27 6.56
CA CYS A 202 -16.76 9.18 5.39
C CYS A 202 -17.62 9.10 4.12
N PHE A 203 -17.35 9.97 3.18
CA PHE A 203 -17.94 9.96 1.84
C PHE A 203 -16.87 9.47 0.87
N LEU A 204 -17.19 8.46 0.06
CA LEU A 204 -16.27 7.85 -0.90
C LEU A 204 -16.96 7.74 -2.27
N ASN A 205 -16.52 8.56 -3.21
CA ASN A 205 -16.93 8.47 -4.60
C ASN A 205 -15.94 7.57 -5.36
N ILE A 206 -16.45 6.72 -6.22
CA ILE A 206 -15.67 5.79 -7.03
C ILE A 206 -16.17 5.89 -8.46
N LYS A 207 -15.23 5.91 -9.42
CA LYS A 207 -15.51 5.75 -10.83
C LYS A 207 -14.68 4.60 -11.41
N LEU A 208 -15.37 3.59 -11.91
CA LEU A 208 -14.76 2.44 -12.60
C LEU A 208 -15.10 2.48 -14.10
N PRO A 209 -14.10 2.34 -14.98
CA PRO A 209 -14.32 2.31 -16.42
C PRO A 209 -15.10 1.05 -16.84
N ALA A 210 -15.68 1.09 -18.03
CA ALA A 210 -16.40 -0.05 -18.61
C ALA A 210 -15.55 -1.33 -18.65
N ASN A 211 -16.19 -2.49 -18.51
CA ASN A 211 -15.54 -3.80 -18.47
C ASN A 211 -14.51 -3.99 -17.35
N SER A 212 -14.70 -3.31 -16.24
CA SER A 212 -13.94 -3.49 -14.99
C SER A 212 -14.86 -3.96 -13.86
N LYS A 213 -14.29 -4.68 -12.89
CA LYS A 213 -14.96 -5.06 -11.64
C LYS A 213 -14.19 -4.44 -10.49
N GLY A 214 -14.89 -4.04 -9.44
CA GLY A 214 -14.28 -3.48 -8.23
C GLY A 214 -14.54 -4.33 -7.00
N LEU A 215 -13.53 -4.47 -6.15
CA LEU A 215 -13.67 -4.91 -4.77
C LEU A 215 -13.29 -3.74 -3.87
N VAL A 216 -14.28 -3.13 -3.24
CA VAL A 216 -14.06 -2.04 -2.28
C VAL A 216 -13.88 -2.66 -0.89
N ILE A 217 -12.78 -2.33 -0.22
CA ILE A 217 -12.44 -2.82 1.11
C ILE A 217 -12.38 -1.61 2.05
N LEU A 218 -13.32 -1.53 2.96
CA LEU A 218 -13.43 -0.47 3.96
C LEU A 218 -13.12 -1.01 5.36
N PRO A 219 -12.71 -0.18 6.31
CA PRO A 219 -12.83 -0.50 7.73
C PRO A 219 -14.27 -0.94 8.06
N PRO A 220 -14.56 -1.48 9.26
CA PRO A 220 -15.93 -1.82 9.64
C PRO A 220 -16.87 -0.62 9.43
N ALA A 221 -17.62 -0.62 8.32
CA ALA A 221 -18.46 0.49 7.89
C ALA A 221 -19.86 0.35 8.50
N LYS A 222 -20.24 1.31 9.35
CA LYS A 222 -21.60 1.41 9.91
C LYS A 222 -22.43 2.36 9.04
N ASN A 223 -23.76 2.14 8.99
CA ASN A 223 -24.69 2.99 8.24
C ASN A 223 -24.26 3.18 6.77
N LEU A 224 -23.77 2.09 6.15
CA LEU A 224 -23.29 2.13 4.77
C LEU A 224 -24.45 2.38 3.81
N THR A 225 -24.33 3.43 3.02
CA THR A 225 -25.30 3.78 1.96
C THR A 225 -24.57 3.98 0.62
N GLU A 226 -25.31 3.87 -0.48
CA GLU A 226 -24.93 4.30 -1.81
C GLU A 226 -26.01 5.20 -2.39
N GLY A 227 -25.64 6.38 -2.91
CA GLY A 227 -26.60 7.38 -3.42
C GLY A 227 -27.66 7.83 -2.40
N GLY A 228 -27.42 7.62 -1.10
CA GLY A 228 -28.36 7.90 -0.01
C GLY A 228 -29.36 6.77 0.29
N GLY A 229 -29.32 5.66 -0.47
CA GLY A 229 -30.12 4.44 -0.21
C GLY A 229 -29.27 3.31 0.39
N SER A 230 -29.88 2.11 0.60
CA SER A 230 -29.14 0.90 1.03
C SER A 230 -28.09 0.54 0.00
N ALA A 231 -26.84 0.34 0.45
CA ALA A 231 -25.78 -0.09 -0.45
C ALA A 231 -26.01 -1.50 -1.00
N GLU A 232 -26.70 -2.38 -0.26
CA GLU A 232 -27.03 -3.75 -0.67
C GLU A 232 -28.02 -3.79 -1.85
N GLU A 233 -28.85 -2.76 -2.00
CA GLU A 233 -29.90 -2.67 -3.03
C GLU A 233 -29.51 -1.76 -4.20
N ALA A 234 -28.32 -1.15 -4.12
CA ALA A 234 -27.90 -0.16 -5.10
C ALA A 234 -27.55 -0.80 -6.47
N PRO A 235 -27.94 -0.17 -7.57
CA PRO A 235 -27.59 -0.63 -8.91
C PRO A 235 -26.06 -0.77 -9.08
N GLY A 236 -25.61 -1.91 -9.60
CA GLY A 236 -24.18 -2.18 -9.84
C GLY A 236 -23.42 -2.65 -8.60
N VAL A 237 -24.01 -2.65 -7.43
CA VAL A 237 -23.48 -3.36 -6.25
C VAL A 237 -23.94 -4.81 -6.32
N HIS A 238 -22.99 -5.74 -6.33
CA HIS A 238 -23.26 -7.17 -6.49
C HIS A 238 -23.29 -7.91 -5.16
N ALA A 239 -22.51 -7.46 -4.18
CA ALA A 239 -22.49 -8.01 -2.82
C ALA A 239 -21.93 -7.00 -1.82
N VAL A 240 -22.45 -7.05 -0.59
CA VAL A 240 -21.88 -6.39 0.59
C VAL A 240 -21.65 -7.46 1.65
N ARG A 241 -20.40 -7.60 2.12
CA ARG A 241 -20.01 -8.56 3.15
C ARG A 241 -19.42 -7.83 4.34
N ARG A 242 -20.00 -8.00 5.51
CA ARG A 242 -19.46 -7.48 6.77
C ARG A 242 -18.68 -8.59 7.44
N LEU A 243 -17.34 -8.44 7.42
CA LEU A 243 -16.39 -9.39 7.98
C LEU A 243 -15.78 -8.83 9.27
N GLU A 244 -15.10 -9.68 10.02
CA GLU A 244 -14.34 -9.22 11.17
C GLU A 244 -13.25 -8.23 10.73
N GLY A 245 -13.29 -7.00 11.25
CA GLY A 245 -12.33 -5.95 10.97
C GLY A 245 -12.48 -5.22 9.62
N ARG A 246 -13.45 -5.59 8.75
CA ARG A 246 -13.65 -4.90 7.47
C ARG A 246 -15.04 -5.11 6.86
N THR A 247 -15.38 -4.22 5.94
CA THR A 247 -16.54 -4.37 5.05
C THR A 247 -16.04 -4.47 3.61
N GLU A 248 -16.50 -5.49 2.89
CA GLU A 248 -16.19 -5.71 1.47
C GLU A 248 -17.44 -5.44 0.62
N ILE A 249 -17.26 -4.72 -0.52
CA ILE A 249 -18.32 -4.40 -1.45
C ILE A 249 -17.86 -4.78 -2.86
N GLU A 250 -18.56 -5.69 -3.50
CA GLU A 250 -18.32 -6.02 -4.91
C GLU A 250 -19.18 -5.11 -5.81
N ILE A 251 -18.51 -4.42 -6.73
CA ILE A 251 -19.16 -3.47 -7.66
C ILE A 251 -18.80 -3.76 -9.12
N GLY A 252 -19.72 -3.42 -10.01
CA GLY A 252 -19.46 -3.41 -11.44
C GLY A 252 -18.82 -2.10 -11.91
N SER A 253 -18.68 -1.92 -13.22
CA SER A 253 -18.33 -0.64 -13.83
C SER A 253 -19.43 0.39 -13.57
N GLY A 254 -19.05 1.66 -13.35
CA GLY A 254 -20.01 2.74 -13.06
C GLY A 254 -19.44 3.79 -12.13
N GLU A 255 -20.32 4.65 -11.65
CA GLU A 255 -20.02 5.69 -10.67
C GLU A 255 -20.82 5.40 -9.40
N TYR A 256 -20.16 5.53 -8.25
CA TYR A 256 -20.74 5.21 -6.95
C TYR A 256 -20.45 6.33 -5.94
N ALA A 257 -21.39 6.58 -5.05
CA ALA A 257 -21.31 7.59 -3.98
C ALA A 257 -21.64 6.94 -2.63
N PHE A 258 -20.64 6.26 -2.06
CA PHE A 258 -20.80 5.63 -0.74
C PHE A 258 -20.70 6.64 0.39
N SER A 259 -21.50 6.43 1.46
CA SER A 259 -21.28 7.08 2.75
C SER A 259 -21.39 6.08 3.89
N PHE A 260 -20.56 6.26 4.93
CA PHE A 260 -20.51 5.36 6.09
C PHE A 260 -19.86 6.05 7.29
N SER A 261 -20.14 5.53 8.50
CA SER A 261 -19.43 5.90 9.72
C SER A 261 -18.28 4.91 9.97
N LEU A 262 -17.13 5.42 10.43
CA LEU A 262 -15.96 4.63 10.81
C LEU A 262 -16.08 4.10 12.26
#